data_2ec8458438b81e1c21545f8cd7aef776
#
_entry.id   2ec8458438b81e1c21545f8cd7aef776
#
_cell.length_a   1.000
_cell.length_b   1.000
_cell.length_c   1.000
_cell.angle_alpha   90.00
_cell.angle_beta   90.00
_cell.angle_gamma   90.00
#
_symmetry.space_group_name_H-M   'P 1'
#
loop_
_entity.id
_entity.type
_entity.pdbx_description
1 polymer ?
#
loop_
_entity_poly.entity_id
_entity_poly.type
_entity_poly.pdbx_seq_one_letter_code
_entity_poly.pdbx_strand_id
1 'polypeptide(L)'
;MRAPSLRLACTSFALALLACKGDPAADTAMNDPSVEADEAAPVPIERPWSIDRFADVQVLRYEVPGFAELDLQRKQLIYYLYEAALAGRDITYDQKFAGNLAVRRTLEAILRGHAGDRESPEFVALHTYTKRVWFSNGIHHHDSGRKLEPGFPREWFEATVRGLDPATLPLSEGQTVEALLADLGTWIFDPSFAAKRTNRDDGADPVADSANNFYGEGLTKAEVEKYYAGKIDKRDATPISWGLNSKLVEQDGKIVELTWHAGGMYGPAIQEIVKWLNKARSVAENDQQRAAIEKLIAYYNSGDLEKFDEYNIAWVADTKSRVDTVNGFIEVYDDALGMRGTWEGIVSFVDAEASKRIAAISEQAQWFEDNSPLLPAHKRKDVVGITAKVITVVVETGDSAPSTPIGINLPNSNWIRATHGSKSVNLGNIVAAYEHANAGNGVLEEFCWDQAERARALEHGALAHKLHVDMHEVIGHASGQIEAGIGTPAETLGSYASALEEARADLVALYYAIDPRLVEIGVAPSIEVGKAEYDAYVRNALLVQLARVELGGQLEESHMRNRALVARWAYEHGKADNVIEKRVRDGETYFVIND
;
A
#
# COMPACT_ATOMS: atom_id res chain seq x y z
N MET A 1 42.60 12.73 -23.68
CA MET A 1 42.25 12.04 -24.94
C MET A 1 40.71 12.02 -25.02
N ARG A 2 40.17 12.29 -26.20
CA ARG A 2 38.76 12.66 -26.43
C ARG A 2 37.82 11.46 -26.29
N ALA A 3 36.68 11.65 -25.63
CA ALA A 3 35.56 10.73 -25.65
C ALA A 3 34.76 10.80 -26.97
N PRO A 4 34.18 9.69 -27.48
CA PRO A 4 33.31 9.74 -28.63
C PRO A 4 31.85 9.98 -28.20
N SER A 5 31.25 10.97 -28.85
CA SER A 5 29.85 11.33 -28.78
C SER A 5 28.98 10.33 -29.54
N LEU A 6 28.02 9.73 -28.89
CA LEU A 6 26.97 8.94 -29.53
C LEU A 6 25.80 9.88 -29.92
N ARG A 7 25.61 10.06 -31.22
CA ARG A 7 24.47 10.80 -31.78
C ARG A 7 23.25 9.87 -31.91
N LEU A 8 22.17 10.22 -31.26
CA LEU A 8 20.86 9.63 -31.48
C LEU A 8 20.25 10.26 -32.74
N ALA A 9 19.89 9.44 -33.72
CA ALA A 9 19.24 9.90 -34.94
C ALA A 9 17.71 10.00 -34.69
N CYS A 10 17.18 11.22 -34.69
CA CYS A 10 15.76 11.47 -34.80
C CYS A 10 15.33 11.38 -36.26
N THR A 11 14.51 10.41 -36.62
CA THR A 11 13.84 10.35 -37.91
C THR A 11 12.55 11.19 -37.86
N SER A 12 12.61 12.37 -38.46
CA SER A 12 11.45 13.23 -38.70
C SER A 12 10.70 12.74 -39.92
N PHE A 13 9.42 12.43 -39.76
CA PHE A 13 8.50 12.24 -40.88
C PHE A 13 8.02 13.62 -41.34
N ALA A 14 8.43 14.02 -42.53
CA ALA A 14 7.91 15.20 -43.22
C ALA A 14 6.70 14.82 -44.07
N LEU A 15 5.57 15.45 -43.81
CA LEU A 15 4.37 15.38 -44.66
C LEU A 15 4.51 16.41 -45.78
N ALA A 16 4.58 15.95 -47.01
CA ALA A 16 4.61 16.80 -48.20
C ALA A 16 3.19 17.29 -48.56
N LEU A 17 3.00 18.60 -48.51
CA LEU A 17 1.84 19.28 -49.08
C LEU A 17 2.08 19.51 -50.57
N LEU A 18 1.28 18.87 -51.40
CA LEU A 18 1.16 19.24 -52.83
C LEU A 18 0.07 20.31 -52.97
N ALA A 19 0.46 21.48 -53.41
CA ALA A 19 -0.44 22.54 -53.86
C ALA A 19 -0.70 22.39 -55.33
N CYS A 20 -1.97 22.23 -55.72
CA CYS A 20 -2.41 22.48 -57.10
C CYS A 20 -3.24 23.76 -57.16
N LYS A 21 -2.79 24.70 -57.97
CA LYS A 21 -3.54 25.89 -58.41
C LYS A 21 -4.48 25.53 -59.56
N GLY A 22 -5.66 26.12 -59.56
CA GLY A 22 -6.56 26.17 -60.70
C GLY A 22 -7.72 27.10 -60.41
N ASP A 23 -7.87 28.12 -61.23
CA ASP A 23 -8.76 29.28 -61.16
C ASP A 23 -10.20 29.00 -61.69
N PRO A 24 -11.12 29.98 -61.63
CA PRO A 24 -12.48 29.77 -61.14
C PRO A 24 -13.55 29.81 -62.31
N ALA A 25 -14.69 29.28 -62.02
CA ALA A 25 -15.97 29.85 -62.51
C ALA A 25 -17.22 29.02 -62.15
N ALA A 26 -18.25 29.77 -61.80
CA ALA A 26 -19.69 29.53 -61.96
C ALA A 26 -20.48 28.88 -60.81
N ASP A 27 -21.19 29.78 -60.19
CA ASP A 27 -22.50 29.77 -59.53
C ASP A 27 -23.43 28.63 -59.89
N THR A 28 -23.89 27.87 -58.87
CA THR A 28 -25.31 27.45 -58.77
C THR A 28 -25.61 27.01 -57.37
N ALA A 29 -26.49 27.69 -56.68
CA ALA A 29 -27.05 27.34 -55.40
C ALA A 29 -27.82 26.01 -55.45
N MET A 30 -27.48 25.06 -54.56
CA MET A 30 -28.40 24.02 -54.07
C MET A 30 -28.14 23.73 -52.60
N ASN A 31 -29.23 23.70 -51.87
CA ASN A 31 -29.33 23.39 -50.44
C ASN A 31 -28.56 22.13 -50.06
N ASP A 32 -27.66 22.27 -49.10
CA ASP A 32 -27.05 21.15 -48.42
C ASP A 32 -27.69 21.02 -47.02
N PRO A 33 -28.35 19.90 -46.70
CA PRO A 33 -28.72 19.61 -45.31
C PRO A 33 -27.45 19.20 -44.56
N SER A 34 -26.98 20.06 -43.69
CA SER A 34 -25.93 19.75 -42.70
C SER A 34 -26.28 18.49 -41.92
N VAL A 35 -25.68 17.37 -42.29
CA VAL A 35 -25.57 16.20 -41.44
C VAL A 35 -24.43 16.51 -40.49
N GLU A 36 -24.76 16.99 -39.29
CA GLU A 36 -23.87 16.89 -38.14
C GLU A 36 -23.53 15.41 -37.97
N ALA A 37 -22.32 15.03 -38.31
CA ALA A 37 -21.78 13.73 -37.91
C ALA A 37 -21.68 13.75 -36.41
N ASP A 38 -22.63 13.10 -35.75
CA ASP A 38 -22.58 12.75 -34.34
C ASP A 38 -21.30 11.89 -34.15
N GLU A 39 -20.20 12.49 -33.71
CA GLU A 39 -19.04 11.74 -33.29
C GLU A 39 -19.49 10.90 -32.10
N ALA A 40 -19.86 9.66 -32.36
CA ALA A 40 -20.19 8.68 -31.35
C ALA A 40 -19.02 8.65 -30.35
N ALA A 41 -19.32 8.99 -29.12
CA ALA A 41 -18.34 8.90 -28.02
C ALA A 41 -17.64 7.54 -28.07
N PRO A 42 -16.31 7.48 -27.93
CA PRO A 42 -15.59 6.23 -28.06
C PRO A 42 -16.17 5.22 -27.04
N VAL A 43 -16.59 4.07 -27.56
CA VAL A 43 -17.10 2.97 -26.74
C VAL A 43 -16.01 2.65 -25.71
N PRO A 44 -16.31 2.67 -24.41
CA PRO A 44 -15.34 2.36 -23.38
C PRO A 44 -14.79 0.96 -23.65
N ILE A 45 -13.47 0.86 -23.84
CA ILE A 45 -12.82 -0.45 -23.93
C ILE A 45 -12.85 -1.02 -22.52
N GLU A 46 -13.70 -2.01 -22.31
CA GLU A 46 -13.76 -2.74 -21.05
C GLU A 46 -12.41 -3.45 -20.84
N ARG A 47 -11.64 -2.98 -19.88
CA ARG A 47 -10.31 -3.52 -19.57
C ARG A 47 -10.45 -4.48 -18.38
N PRO A 48 -9.86 -5.70 -18.46
CA PRO A 48 -9.97 -6.63 -17.35
C PRO A 48 -9.29 -6.07 -16.08
N TRP A 49 -9.94 -6.24 -14.95
CA TRP A 49 -9.39 -5.86 -13.64
C TRP A 49 -8.27 -6.79 -13.20
N SER A 50 -8.38 -8.10 -13.47
CA SER A 50 -7.30 -9.06 -13.29
C SER A 50 -6.49 -9.14 -14.59
N ILE A 51 -5.23 -8.74 -14.55
CA ILE A 51 -4.36 -8.67 -15.75
C ILE A 51 -3.37 -9.82 -15.84
N ASP A 52 -3.06 -10.47 -14.71
CA ASP A 52 -2.17 -11.63 -14.68
C ASP A 52 -2.47 -12.47 -13.44
N ARG A 53 -2.17 -13.77 -13.53
CA ARG A 53 -2.21 -14.71 -12.41
C ARG A 53 -1.08 -15.70 -12.56
N PHE A 54 -0.25 -15.85 -11.52
CA PHE A 54 0.86 -16.79 -11.48
C PHE A 54 1.13 -17.26 -10.06
N ALA A 55 1.43 -18.53 -9.88
CA ALA A 55 1.57 -19.15 -8.56
C ALA A 55 0.36 -18.79 -7.65
N ASP A 56 0.63 -18.19 -6.51
CA ASP A 56 -0.34 -17.73 -5.52
C ASP A 56 -0.69 -16.22 -5.64
N VAL A 57 -0.24 -15.55 -6.72
CA VAL A 57 -0.42 -14.11 -6.93
C VAL A 57 -1.44 -13.84 -8.03
N GLN A 58 -2.33 -12.89 -7.78
CA GLN A 58 -3.19 -12.27 -8.78
C GLN A 58 -2.84 -10.78 -8.90
N VAL A 59 -2.48 -10.35 -10.12
CA VAL A 59 -2.17 -8.95 -10.39
C VAL A 59 -3.42 -8.22 -10.84
N LEU A 60 -3.80 -7.21 -10.06
CA LEU A 60 -4.95 -6.36 -10.35
C LEU A 60 -4.51 -5.07 -11.03
N ARG A 61 -5.38 -4.57 -11.90
CA ARG A 61 -5.32 -3.21 -12.41
C ARG A 61 -6.18 -2.34 -11.54
N TYR A 62 -5.76 -1.14 -11.24
CA TYR A 62 -6.64 -0.08 -10.76
C TYR A 62 -6.72 1.06 -11.79
N GLU A 63 -7.84 1.74 -11.80
CA GLU A 63 -8.05 2.93 -12.62
C GLU A 63 -7.69 4.18 -11.81
N VAL A 64 -7.48 5.28 -12.51
CA VAL A 64 -7.16 6.58 -11.90
C VAL A 64 -8.26 7.59 -12.27
N PRO A 65 -9.49 7.42 -11.72
CA PRO A 65 -10.62 8.28 -12.03
C PRO A 65 -10.32 9.72 -11.60
N GLY A 66 -10.82 10.69 -12.37
CA GLY A 66 -10.61 12.12 -12.10
C GLY A 66 -9.27 12.68 -12.56
N PHE A 67 -8.33 11.86 -13.07
CA PHE A 67 -7.03 12.36 -13.56
C PHE A 67 -7.18 13.27 -14.79
N ALA A 68 -8.08 12.93 -15.72
CA ALA A 68 -8.32 13.72 -16.94
C ALA A 68 -8.77 15.16 -16.63
N GLU A 69 -9.49 15.35 -15.53
CA GLU A 69 -10.10 16.60 -15.08
C GLU A 69 -9.13 17.54 -14.36
N LEU A 70 -7.94 17.03 -13.97
CA LEU A 70 -6.91 17.85 -13.35
C LEU A 70 -6.35 18.87 -14.34
N ASP A 71 -6.05 20.07 -13.87
CA ASP A 71 -5.33 21.08 -14.64
C ASP A 71 -3.87 20.65 -14.91
N LEU A 72 -3.22 21.37 -15.81
CA LEU A 72 -1.87 21.06 -16.27
C LEU A 72 -0.85 21.13 -15.13
N GLN A 73 -0.97 22.08 -14.21
CA GLN A 73 -0.03 22.23 -13.08
C GLN A 73 -0.06 20.99 -12.18
N ARG A 74 -1.25 20.48 -11.83
CA ARG A 74 -1.42 19.26 -11.03
C ARG A 74 -0.92 18.03 -11.75
N LYS A 75 -1.18 17.91 -13.06
CA LYS A 75 -0.64 16.81 -13.89
C LYS A 75 0.88 16.83 -13.92
N GLN A 76 1.51 18.00 -14.04
CA GLN A 76 2.97 18.14 -13.97
C GLN A 76 3.51 17.80 -12.57
N LEU A 77 2.84 18.23 -11.51
CA LEU A 77 3.21 17.90 -10.13
C LEU A 77 3.17 16.38 -9.91
N ILE A 78 2.07 15.72 -10.30
CA ILE A 78 1.91 14.27 -10.24
C ILE A 78 3.05 13.58 -11.00
N TYR A 79 3.35 14.01 -12.23
CA TYR A 79 4.43 13.43 -13.02
C TYR A 79 5.80 13.52 -12.31
N TYR A 80 6.13 14.66 -11.72
CA TYR A 80 7.41 14.81 -11.02
C TYR A 80 7.47 14.01 -9.73
N LEU A 81 6.37 13.92 -8.98
CA LEU A 81 6.28 13.07 -7.79
C LEU A 81 6.31 11.59 -8.15
N TYR A 82 5.67 11.20 -9.26
CA TYR A 82 5.69 9.85 -9.81
C TYR A 82 7.14 9.40 -10.15
N GLU A 83 7.91 10.25 -10.83
CA GLU A 83 9.30 9.95 -11.14
C GLU A 83 10.18 9.87 -9.86
N ALA A 84 9.89 10.71 -8.85
CA ALA A 84 10.55 10.61 -7.55
C ALA A 84 10.23 9.28 -6.84
N ALA A 85 8.98 8.83 -6.92
CA ALA A 85 8.56 7.55 -6.37
C ALA A 85 9.23 6.36 -7.09
N LEU A 86 9.34 6.39 -8.43
CA LEU A 86 10.02 5.33 -9.18
C LEU A 86 11.53 5.27 -8.90
N ALA A 87 12.16 6.42 -8.64
CA ALA A 87 13.62 6.50 -8.44
C ALA A 87 14.10 5.72 -7.21
N GLY A 88 13.27 5.57 -6.17
CA GLY A 88 13.62 4.88 -4.92
C GLY A 88 13.33 3.38 -4.89
N ARG A 89 12.59 2.83 -5.85
CA ARG A 89 12.11 1.43 -5.81
C ARG A 89 13.21 0.37 -5.60
N ASP A 90 14.42 0.60 -6.11
CA ASP A 90 15.52 -0.35 -5.98
C ASP A 90 16.08 -0.39 -4.54
N ILE A 91 15.84 0.65 -3.73
CA ILE A 91 16.22 0.69 -2.32
C ILE A 91 15.53 -0.44 -1.56
N THR A 92 14.22 -0.62 -1.77
CA THR A 92 13.43 -1.66 -1.08
C THR A 92 13.93 -3.07 -1.41
N TYR A 93 14.36 -3.32 -2.65
CA TYR A 93 14.98 -4.61 -2.99
C TYR A 93 16.21 -4.89 -2.12
N ASP A 94 17.11 -3.92 -2.00
CA ASP A 94 18.33 -4.07 -1.20
C ASP A 94 18.04 -4.15 0.29
N GLN A 95 17.07 -3.39 0.80
CA GLN A 95 16.64 -3.46 2.20
C GLN A 95 16.10 -4.85 2.57
N LYS A 96 15.32 -5.48 1.68
CA LYS A 96 14.74 -6.81 1.92
C LYS A 96 15.78 -7.94 1.88
N PHE A 97 16.82 -7.81 1.05
CA PHE A 97 17.98 -8.70 1.04
C PHE A 97 19.07 -8.13 0.14
N ALA A 98 20.32 -8.07 0.60
CA ALA A 98 21.45 -7.46 -0.13
C ALA A 98 21.69 -8.04 -1.54
N GLY A 99 21.36 -9.32 -1.77
CA GLY A 99 21.49 -10.00 -3.06
C GLY A 99 20.34 -9.76 -4.04
N ASN A 100 19.24 -9.17 -3.63
CA ASN A 100 18.01 -9.09 -4.44
C ASN A 100 18.19 -8.38 -5.78
N LEU A 101 18.96 -7.30 -5.83
CA LEU A 101 19.20 -6.57 -7.09
C LEU A 101 20.01 -7.40 -8.08
N ALA A 102 21.02 -8.14 -7.61
CA ALA A 102 21.80 -9.03 -8.45
C ALA A 102 20.93 -10.20 -8.97
N VAL A 103 20.13 -10.80 -8.11
CA VAL A 103 19.16 -11.85 -8.51
C VAL A 103 18.20 -11.31 -9.56
N ARG A 104 17.51 -10.19 -9.30
CA ARG A 104 16.54 -9.60 -10.24
C ARG A 104 17.18 -9.32 -11.61
N ARG A 105 18.33 -8.64 -11.63
CA ARG A 105 19.01 -8.26 -12.88
C ARG A 105 19.49 -9.48 -13.66
N THR A 106 19.94 -10.54 -12.99
CA THR A 106 20.32 -11.80 -13.65
C THR A 106 19.10 -12.48 -14.26
N LEU A 107 17.98 -12.59 -13.52
CA LEU A 107 16.74 -13.14 -14.07
C LEU A 107 16.24 -12.34 -15.27
N GLU A 108 16.28 -11.02 -15.22
CA GLU A 108 15.95 -10.13 -16.34
C GLU A 108 16.90 -10.31 -17.53
N ALA A 109 18.20 -10.53 -17.30
CA ALA A 109 19.15 -10.81 -18.36
C ALA A 109 18.83 -12.15 -19.05
N ILE A 110 18.46 -13.18 -18.29
CA ILE A 110 17.99 -14.45 -18.86
C ILE A 110 16.74 -14.23 -19.71
N LEU A 111 15.73 -13.53 -19.19
CA LEU A 111 14.48 -13.27 -19.94
C LEU A 111 14.74 -12.54 -21.28
N ARG A 112 15.74 -11.65 -21.33
CA ARG A 112 16.11 -10.92 -22.56
C ARG A 112 16.96 -11.75 -23.51
N GLY A 113 17.95 -12.49 -22.98
CA GLY A 113 19.03 -13.11 -23.77
C GLY A 113 18.90 -14.62 -24.00
N HIS A 114 17.93 -15.33 -23.38
CA HIS A 114 17.80 -16.77 -23.57
C HIS A 114 17.44 -17.12 -25.01
N ALA A 115 18.34 -17.88 -25.66
CA ALA A 115 18.20 -18.31 -27.05
C ALA A 115 17.56 -19.71 -27.21
N GLY A 116 17.30 -20.42 -26.08
CA GLY A 116 16.67 -21.74 -26.07
C GLY A 116 15.17 -21.69 -26.19
N ASP A 117 14.54 -22.87 -25.98
CA ASP A 117 13.08 -23.01 -25.98
C ASP A 117 12.47 -22.30 -24.77
N ARG A 118 11.65 -21.30 -25.06
CA ARG A 118 10.94 -20.50 -24.03
C ARG A 118 9.67 -21.17 -23.50
N GLU A 119 9.23 -22.25 -24.13
CA GLU A 119 8.12 -23.08 -23.68
C GLU A 119 8.60 -24.30 -22.86
N SER A 120 9.92 -24.45 -22.67
CA SER A 120 10.46 -25.52 -21.83
C SER A 120 9.99 -25.36 -20.37
N PRO A 121 9.76 -26.47 -19.65
CA PRO A 121 9.31 -26.42 -18.25
C PRO A 121 10.23 -25.57 -17.36
N GLU A 122 11.53 -25.61 -17.60
CA GLU A 122 12.52 -24.87 -16.83
C GLU A 122 12.41 -23.36 -17.08
N PHE A 123 12.23 -22.94 -18.34
CA PHE A 123 12.08 -21.51 -18.66
C PHE A 123 10.75 -20.97 -18.13
N VAL A 124 9.65 -21.73 -18.24
CA VAL A 124 8.34 -21.35 -17.69
C VAL A 124 8.41 -21.21 -16.17
N ALA A 125 9.09 -22.13 -15.47
CA ALA A 125 9.31 -22.04 -14.03
C ALA A 125 10.17 -20.82 -13.65
N LEU A 126 11.26 -20.54 -14.41
CA LEU A 126 12.08 -19.35 -14.21
C LEU A 126 11.28 -18.06 -14.44
N HIS A 127 10.44 -18.00 -15.47
CA HIS A 127 9.58 -16.84 -15.74
C HIS A 127 8.60 -16.60 -14.58
N THR A 128 7.98 -17.67 -14.08
CA THR A 128 7.09 -17.60 -12.90
C THR A 128 7.84 -17.13 -11.66
N TYR A 129 9.03 -17.68 -11.39
CA TYR A 129 9.88 -17.24 -10.29
C TYR A 129 10.27 -15.77 -10.42
N THR A 130 10.63 -15.32 -11.64
CA THR A 130 10.96 -13.91 -11.90
C THR A 130 9.78 -12.99 -11.59
N LYS A 131 8.56 -13.34 -11.99
CA LYS A 131 7.34 -12.60 -11.64
C LYS A 131 7.13 -12.52 -10.13
N ARG A 132 7.37 -13.61 -9.41
CA ARG A 132 7.28 -13.64 -7.93
C ARG A 132 8.34 -12.72 -7.29
N VAL A 133 9.59 -12.72 -7.79
CA VAL A 133 10.67 -11.83 -7.34
C VAL A 133 10.31 -10.36 -7.61
N TRP A 134 9.76 -10.03 -8.78
CA TRP A 134 9.31 -8.68 -9.08
C TRP A 134 8.17 -8.24 -8.15
N PHE A 135 7.18 -9.09 -7.98
CA PHE A 135 6.02 -8.79 -7.14
C PHE A 135 6.39 -8.59 -5.66
N SER A 136 7.28 -9.44 -5.14
CA SER A 136 7.68 -9.41 -3.72
C SER A 136 8.80 -8.40 -3.41
N ASN A 137 9.34 -7.69 -4.39
CA ASN A 137 10.56 -6.87 -4.25
C ASN A 137 11.75 -7.69 -3.72
N GLY A 138 11.90 -8.94 -4.16
CA GLY A 138 13.00 -9.82 -3.78
C GLY A 138 12.66 -11.30 -3.72
N ILE A 139 13.62 -12.08 -3.20
CA ILE A 139 13.54 -13.54 -3.12
C ILE A 139 12.65 -14.09 -2.00
N HIS A 140 12.04 -13.23 -1.20
CA HIS A 140 11.13 -13.62 -0.12
C HIS A 140 9.70 -13.27 -0.47
N HIS A 141 8.78 -14.18 -0.19
CA HIS A 141 7.35 -13.96 -0.38
C HIS A 141 6.89 -12.69 0.37
N HIS A 142 6.13 -11.84 -0.29
CA HIS A 142 5.75 -10.51 0.21
C HIS A 142 5.00 -10.56 1.56
N ASP A 143 4.15 -11.56 1.78
CA ASP A 143 3.33 -11.72 2.98
C ASP A 143 4.03 -12.60 4.05
N SER A 144 4.35 -13.85 3.74
CA SER A 144 4.93 -14.77 4.72
C SER A 144 6.39 -14.50 5.07
N GLY A 145 7.11 -13.69 4.29
CA GLY A 145 8.54 -13.43 4.45
C GLY A 145 9.44 -14.65 4.21
N ARG A 146 8.90 -15.81 3.82
CA ARG A 146 9.66 -17.02 3.54
C ARG A 146 10.31 -16.94 2.15
N LYS A 147 11.48 -17.55 2.04
CA LYS A 147 12.20 -17.65 0.77
C LYS A 147 11.38 -18.37 -0.30
N LEU A 148 11.36 -17.80 -1.50
CA LEU A 148 10.68 -18.38 -2.66
C LEU A 148 11.47 -19.57 -3.22
N GLU A 149 10.79 -20.68 -3.53
CA GLU A 149 11.38 -21.81 -4.22
C GLU A 149 11.48 -21.53 -5.73
N PRO A 150 12.64 -21.82 -6.37
CA PRO A 150 12.85 -21.47 -7.78
C PRO A 150 12.03 -22.28 -8.78
N GLY A 151 11.72 -23.55 -8.49
CA GLY A 151 10.96 -24.44 -9.37
C GLY A 151 11.70 -24.91 -10.64
N PHE A 152 12.97 -24.56 -10.81
CA PHE A 152 13.85 -25.00 -11.92
C PHE A 152 15.19 -25.50 -11.38
N PRO A 153 15.89 -26.42 -12.13
CA PRO A 153 17.16 -27.00 -11.69
C PRO A 153 18.30 -25.97 -11.66
N ARG A 154 19.16 -26.07 -10.63
CA ARG A 154 20.33 -25.23 -10.48
C ARG A 154 21.28 -25.34 -11.69
N GLU A 155 21.55 -26.55 -12.15
CA GLU A 155 22.46 -26.83 -13.26
C GLU A 155 21.98 -26.18 -14.57
N TRP A 156 20.66 -26.21 -14.82
CA TRP A 156 20.05 -25.55 -15.98
C TRP A 156 20.20 -24.03 -15.89
N PHE A 157 19.94 -23.46 -14.71
CA PHE A 157 20.08 -22.02 -14.45
C PHE A 157 21.53 -21.57 -14.68
N GLU A 158 22.51 -22.26 -14.09
CA GLU A 158 23.92 -21.91 -14.24
C GLU A 158 24.39 -22.04 -15.69
N ALA A 159 23.98 -23.08 -16.41
CA ALA A 159 24.29 -23.24 -17.83
C ALA A 159 23.68 -22.11 -18.67
N THR A 160 22.48 -21.69 -18.35
CA THR A 160 21.79 -20.59 -19.03
C THR A 160 22.52 -19.26 -18.80
N VAL A 161 22.92 -18.96 -17.58
CA VAL A 161 23.67 -17.72 -17.24
C VAL A 161 25.04 -17.71 -17.95
N ARG A 162 25.78 -18.85 -17.97
CA ARG A 162 27.06 -18.95 -18.71
C ARG A 162 26.92 -18.73 -20.21
N GLY A 163 25.75 -18.99 -20.76
CA GLY A 163 25.44 -18.77 -22.19
C GLY A 163 25.12 -17.31 -22.54
N LEU A 164 24.97 -16.42 -21.56
CA LEU A 164 24.69 -15.00 -21.79
C LEU A 164 25.99 -14.20 -22.04
N ASP A 165 25.84 -13.05 -22.69
CA ASP A 165 26.92 -12.07 -22.75
C ASP A 165 27.21 -11.53 -21.34
N PRO A 166 28.44 -11.69 -20.81
CA PRO A 166 28.81 -11.19 -19.48
C PRO A 166 28.54 -9.70 -19.28
N ALA A 167 28.54 -8.88 -20.34
CA ALA A 167 28.22 -7.46 -20.26
C ALA A 167 26.75 -7.17 -19.88
N THR A 168 25.87 -8.16 -20.00
CA THR A 168 24.44 -8.05 -19.60
C THR A 168 24.19 -8.48 -18.16
N LEU A 169 25.18 -9.09 -17.51
CA LEU A 169 25.08 -9.57 -16.13
C LEU A 169 25.43 -8.48 -15.11
N PRO A 170 24.87 -8.50 -13.91
CA PRO A 170 25.12 -7.52 -12.86
C PRO A 170 26.44 -7.77 -12.11
N LEU A 171 27.54 -7.86 -12.85
CA LEU A 171 28.85 -8.09 -12.26
C LEU A 171 29.35 -6.84 -11.53
N SER A 172 29.82 -7.01 -10.30
CA SER A 172 30.56 -5.98 -9.58
C SER A 172 31.95 -5.80 -10.20
N GLU A 173 32.63 -4.70 -9.89
CA GLU A 173 33.97 -4.45 -10.38
C GLU A 173 34.94 -5.62 -10.01
N GLY A 174 35.53 -6.23 -11.01
CA GLY A 174 36.41 -7.38 -10.86
C GLY A 174 35.74 -8.72 -10.57
N GLN A 175 34.40 -8.77 -10.45
CA GLN A 175 33.69 -10.02 -10.26
C GLN A 175 33.61 -10.85 -11.55
N THR A 176 33.88 -12.16 -11.45
CA THR A 176 33.70 -13.09 -12.56
C THR A 176 32.29 -13.66 -12.61
N VAL A 177 31.90 -14.20 -13.78
CA VAL A 177 30.61 -14.91 -13.91
C VAL A 177 30.52 -16.10 -12.95
N GLU A 178 31.63 -16.82 -12.73
CA GLU A 178 31.65 -17.95 -11.80
C GLU A 178 31.48 -17.51 -10.34
N ALA A 179 32.03 -16.36 -9.94
CA ALA A 179 31.81 -15.80 -8.62
C ALA A 179 30.36 -15.39 -8.43
N LEU A 180 29.76 -14.70 -9.42
CA LEU A 180 28.33 -14.37 -9.40
C LEU A 180 27.47 -15.63 -9.30
N LEU A 181 27.79 -16.70 -10.05
CA LEU A 181 27.04 -17.97 -10.00
C LEU A 181 27.17 -18.68 -8.65
N ALA A 182 28.31 -18.57 -7.97
CA ALA A 182 28.48 -19.11 -6.63
C ALA A 182 27.52 -18.41 -5.63
N ASP A 183 27.46 -17.06 -5.69
CA ASP A 183 26.57 -16.25 -4.89
C ASP A 183 25.10 -16.58 -5.18
N LEU A 184 24.68 -16.53 -6.45
CA LEU A 184 23.30 -16.84 -6.88
C LEU A 184 22.90 -18.27 -6.55
N GLY A 185 23.84 -19.23 -6.63
CA GLY A 185 23.62 -20.61 -6.25
C GLY A 185 23.23 -20.76 -4.79
N THR A 186 23.88 -20.01 -3.90
CA THR A 186 23.53 -19.95 -2.48
C THR A 186 22.23 -19.19 -2.26
N TRP A 187 22.10 -18.02 -2.83
CA TRP A 187 20.95 -17.13 -2.59
C TRP A 187 19.62 -17.71 -3.09
N ILE A 188 19.62 -18.39 -4.24
CA ILE A 188 18.40 -18.91 -4.85
C ILE A 188 18.10 -20.35 -4.40
N PHE A 189 19.12 -21.23 -4.34
CA PHE A 189 18.89 -22.67 -4.25
C PHE A 189 19.17 -23.28 -2.87
N ASP A 190 19.91 -22.60 -1.96
CA ASP A 190 20.07 -23.11 -0.61
C ASP A 190 18.88 -22.70 0.26
N PRO A 191 17.98 -23.63 0.66
CA PRO A 191 16.78 -23.28 1.42
C PRO A 191 17.08 -22.82 2.86
N SER A 192 18.27 -23.13 3.38
CA SER A 192 18.68 -22.78 4.73
C SER A 192 19.31 -21.37 4.81
N PHE A 193 19.89 -20.90 3.72
CA PHE A 193 20.49 -19.59 3.65
C PHE A 193 19.41 -18.51 3.42
N ALA A 194 19.39 -17.49 4.25
CA ALA A 194 18.41 -16.39 4.16
C ALA A 194 16.95 -16.90 4.11
N ALA A 195 16.60 -17.89 4.93
CA ALA A 195 15.34 -18.62 4.87
C ALA A 195 14.11 -17.72 5.12
N LYS A 196 14.28 -16.65 5.94
CA LYS A 196 13.23 -15.66 6.27
C LYS A 196 13.74 -14.25 6.12
N ARG A 197 12.93 -13.38 5.50
CA ARG A 197 13.23 -11.94 5.42
C ARG A 197 13.37 -11.33 6.81
N THR A 198 12.41 -11.58 7.67
CA THR A 198 12.39 -11.16 9.07
C THR A 198 12.10 -12.37 9.94
N ASN A 199 13.02 -12.72 10.82
CA ASN A 199 12.87 -13.88 11.69
C ASN A 199 12.45 -13.42 13.11
N ARG A 200 11.27 -13.86 13.53
CA ARG A 200 10.70 -13.60 14.87
C ARG A 200 10.39 -14.91 15.62
N ASP A 201 10.95 -16.05 15.17
CA ASP A 201 10.71 -17.35 15.80
C ASP A 201 11.29 -17.39 17.22
N ASP A 202 10.64 -18.17 18.08
CA ASP A 202 11.13 -18.42 19.43
C ASP A 202 12.52 -19.06 19.39
N GLY A 203 13.47 -18.44 20.08
CA GLY A 203 14.86 -18.91 20.16
C GLY A 203 15.78 -18.42 19.04
N ALA A 204 15.29 -17.73 18.01
CA ALA A 204 16.11 -17.05 17.02
C ALA A 204 16.60 -15.69 17.54
N ASP A 205 17.80 -15.25 17.09
CA ASP A 205 18.17 -13.85 17.21
C ASP A 205 17.55 -13.06 16.04
N PRO A 206 16.61 -12.14 16.32
CA PRO A 206 15.85 -11.47 15.25
C PRO A 206 16.70 -10.54 14.38
N VAL A 207 17.93 -10.22 14.78
CA VAL A 207 18.90 -9.45 13.97
C VAL A 207 19.78 -10.38 13.17
N ALA A 208 20.46 -11.34 13.83
CA ALA A 208 21.42 -12.23 13.20
C ALA A 208 20.76 -13.25 12.23
N ASP A 209 19.53 -13.69 12.52
CA ASP A 209 18.83 -14.74 11.79
C ASP A 209 17.81 -14.19 10.75
N SER A 210 17.74 -12.86 10.56
CA SER A 210 16.94 -12.22 9.51
C SER A 210 17.77 -11.96 8.26
N ALA A 211 17.17 -12.16 7.08
CA ALA A 211 17.84 -11.93 5.81
C ALA A 211 17.83 -10.46 5.37
N ASN A 212 17.01 -9.61 5.99
CA ASN A 212 16.96 -8.18 5.65
C ASN A 212 18.31 -7.48 5.83
N ASN A 213 18.55 -6.45 5.03
CA ASN A 213 19.84 -5.77 4.95
C ASN A 213 19.93 -4.53 5.88
N PHE A 214 19.26 -4.58 7.03
CA PHE A 214 19.23 -3.48 8.00
C PHE A 214 20.41 -3.50 8.96
N TYR A 215 21.04 -4.66 9.12
CA TYR A 215 22.14 -4.89 10.05
C TYR A 215 23.32 -5.55 9.34
N GLY A 216 24.53 -5.26 9.80
CA GLY A 216 25.74 -5.90 9.31
C GLY A 216 25.83 -7.35 9.79
N GLU A 217 26.58 -8.15 9.03
CA GLU A 217 26.83 -9.54 9.38
C GLU A 217 27.48 -9.65 10.78
N GLY A 218 27.02 -10.59 11.58
CA GLY A 218 27.53 -10.86 12.92
C GLY A 218 26.94 -10.01 14.04
N LEU A 219 26.17 -8.96 13.72
CA LEU A 219 25.48 -8.20 14.76
C LEU A 219 24.31 -8.99 15.34
N THR A 220 24.12 -8.84 16.66
CA THR A 220 23.05 -9.46 17.43
C THR A 220 22.06 -8.41 17.93
N LYS A 221 20.84 -8.85 18.30
CA LYS A 221 19.84 -8.00 18.96
C LYS A 221 20.41 -7.25 20.15
N ALA A 222 21.17 -7.95 21.02
CA ALA A 222 21.72 -7.37 22.25
C ALA A 222 22.70 -6.20 21.97
N GLU A 223 23.50 -6.31 20.91
CA GLU A 223 24.44 -5.25 20.50
C GLU A 223 23.71 -4.05 19.94
N VAL A 224 22.67 -4.26 19.11
CA VAL A 224 21.83 -3.19 18.58
C VAL A 224 21.11 -2.45 19.69
N GLU A 225 20.47 -3.16 20.62
CA GLU A 225 19.78 -2.56 21.76
C GLU A 225 20.76 -1.76 22.65
N LYS A 226 21.95 -2.30 22.91
CA LYS A 226 23.01 -1.61 23.66
C LYS A 226 23.45 -0.32 22.97
N TYR A 227 23.61 -0.34 21.64
CA TYR A 227 24.00 0.84 20.86
C TYR A 227 22.96 1.96 21.00
N TYR A 228 21.67 1.66 20.83
CA TYR A 228 20.61 2.66 20.90
C TYR A 228 20.23 3.07 22.32
N ALA A 229 20.47 2.23 23.33
CA ALA A 229 20.21 2.58 24.73
C ALA A 229 20.95 3.86 25.17
N GLY A 230 22.08 4.16 24.55
CA GLY A 230 22.84 5.40 24.79
C GLY A 230 22.29 6.65 24.09
N LYS A 231 21.40 6.49 23.12
CA LYS A 231 20.81 7.57 22.33
C LYS A 231 19.38 7.92 22.74
N ILE A 232 18.63 6.95 23.29
CA ILE A 232 17.21 7.10 23.63
C ILE A 232 17.08 7.70 25.03
N ASP A 233 16.54 8.91 25.14
CA ASP A 233 16.07 9.46 26.42
C ASP A 233 14.55 9.22 26.54
N LYS A 234 14.16 8.33 27.45
CA LYS A 234 12.74 8.02 27.71
C LYS A 234 11.92 9.19 28.26
N ARG A 235 12.57 10.29 28.67
CA ARG A 235 11.91 11.50 29.17
C ARG A 235 11.74 12.56 28.10
N ASP A 236 12.28 12.32 26.91
CA ASP A 236 12.14 13.26 25.78
C ASP A 236 10.67 13.33 25.37
N ALA A 237 10.12 14.53 25.33
CA ALA A 237 8.75 14.78 24.88
C ALA A 237 8.60 14.72 23.36
N THR A 238 9.72 14.83 22.63
CA THR A 238 9.81 14.82 21.16
C THR A 238 10.85 13.81 20.69
N PRO A 239 10.68 12.51 21.01
CA PRO A 239 11.71 11.51 20.77
C PRO A 239 11.98 11.31 19.29
N ILE A 240 13.26 11.32 18.94
CA ILE A 240 13.73 10.99 17.59
C ILE A 240 13.55 9.50 17.29
N SER A 241 13.11 9.15 16.10
CA SER A 241 12.98 7.77 15.62
C SER A 241 14.36 7.19 15.21
N TRP A 242 15.24 7.02 16.18
CA TRP A 242 16.60 6.55 15.94
C TRP A 242 16.65 5.24 15.14
N GLY A 243 17.48 5.23 14.11
CA GLY A 243 17.69 4.07 13.25
C GLY A 243 16.75 3.99 12.04
N LEU A 244 15.74 4.87 11.95
CA LEU A 244 14.71 4.81 10.89
C LEU A 244 15.32 4.80 9.47
N ASN A 245 16.38 5.57 9.23
CA ASN A 245 17.01 5.73 7.92
C ASN A 245 18.49 5.33 7.92
N SER A 246 18.82 4.22 8.57
CA SER A 246 20.22 3.76 8.64
C SER A 246 20.35 2.24 8.64
N LYS A 247 21.49 1.76 8.17
CA LYS A 247 21.99 0.41 8.41
C LYS A 247 23.05 0.44 9.52
N LEU A 248 22.95 -0.45 10.49
CA LEU A 248 23.94 -0.59 11.54
C LEU A 248 24.96 -1.66 11.16
N VAL A 249 26.24 -1.34 11.22
CA VAL A 249 27.33 -2.27 10.86
C VAL A 249 28.47 -2.19 11.85
N GLU A 250 29.31 -3.23 11.91
CA GLU A 250 30.59 -3.16 12.58
C GLU A 250 31.68 -2.76 11.58
N GLN A 251 32.48 -1.73 11.92
CA GLN A 251 33.65 -1.29 11.17
C GLN A 251 34.79 -1.04 12.16
N ASP A 252 35.92 -1.66 11.92
CA ASP A 252 37.12 -1.55 12.76
C ASP A 252 36.86 -1.80 14.25
N GLY A 253 36.03 -2.79 14.57
CA GLY A 253 35.65 -3.17 15.93
C GLY A 253 34.69 -2.18 16.63
N LYS A 254 34.03 -1.30 15.87
CA LYS A 254 33.05 -0.34 16.37
C LYS A 254 31.74 -0.45 15.60
N ILE A 255 30.64 -0.35 16.31
CA ILE A 255 29.32 -0.27 15.69
C ILE A 255 29.08 1.16 15.20
N VAL A 256 28.76 1.31 13.92
CA VAL A 256 28.50 2.59 13.25
C VAL A 256 27.19 2.52 12.45
N GLU A 257 26.55 3.68 12.29
CA GLU A 257 25.38 3.83 11.42
C GLU A 257 25.78 4.32 10.03
N LEU A 258 25.41 3.58 9.01
CA LEU A 258 25.44 4.01 7.62
C LEU A 258 24.11 4.67 7.28
N THR A 259 24.05 5.98 7.42
CA THR A 259 22.82 6.76 7.19
C THR A 259 22.47 6.80 5.70
N TRP A 260 21.19 6.68 5.40
CA TRP A 260 20.62 6.74 4.05
C TRP A 260 20.29 8.18 3.69
N HIS A 261 21.14 8.77 2.89
CA HIS A 261 21.02 10.15 2.41
C HIS A 261 21.77 10.34 1.08
N ALA A 262 21.63 11.50 0.44
CA ALA A 262 22.19 11.78 -0.89
C ALA A 262 23.72 11.62 -0.98
N GLY A 263 24.44 11.80 0.11
CA GLY A 263 25.90 11.60 0.20
C GLY A 263 26.32 10.29 0.86
N GLY A 264 25.38 9.45 1.28
CA GLY A 264 25.61 8.21 2.01
C GLY A 264 25.18 6.95 1.27
N MET A 265 24.77 5.93 2.03
CA MET A 265 24.18 4.72 1.47
C MET A 265 22.92 5.07 0.68
N TYR A 266 22.69 4.40 -0.46
CA TYR A 266 21.65 4.71 -1.45
C TYR A 266 21.77 6.08 -2.13
N GLY A 267 22.92 6.77 -2.02
CA GLY A 267 23.15 8.10 -2.54
C GLY A 267 22.68 8.32 -3.98
N PRO A 268 23.03 7.48 -4.97
CA PRO A 268 22.58 7.66 -6.36
C PRO A 268 21.06 7.67 -6.52
N ALA A 269 20.33 6.77 -5.87
CA ALA A 269 18.87 6.72 -5.92
C ALA A 269 18.25 7.96 -5.24
N ILE A 270 18.77 8.33 -4.06
CA ILE A 270 18.29 9.48 -3.31
C ILE A 270 18.55 10.79 -4.04
N GLN A 271 19.69 10.93 -4.74
CA GLN A 271 19.98 12.10 -5.59
C GLN A 271 18.97 12.23 -6.74
N GLU A 272 18.58 11.12 -7.35
CA GLU A 272 17.55 11.14 -8.40
C GLU A 272 16.17 11.50 -7.81
N ILE A 273 15.79 10.97 -6.63
CA ILE A 273 14.59 11.41 -5.89
C ILE A 273 14.64 12.92 -5.67
N VAL A 274 15.71 13.45 -5.11
CA VAL A 274 15.88 14.89 -4.83
C VAL A 274 15.77 15.74 -6.09
N LYS A 275 16.32 15.27 -7.20
CA LYS A 275 16.21 15.95 -8.51
C LYS A 275 14.74 16.11 -8.93
N TRP A 276 13.93 15.06 -8.81
CA TRP A 276 12.52 15.09 -9.16
C TRP A 276 11.68 15.90 -8.17
N LEU A 277 11.98 15.80 -6.88
CA LEU A 277 11.35 16.63 -5.83
C LEU A 277 11.63 18.13 -6.06
N ASN A 278 12.81 18.53 -6.52
CA ASN A 278 13.09 19.93 -6.89
C ASN A 278 12.20 20.41 -8.05
N LYS A 279 11.89 19.56 -9.02
CA LYS A 279 10.94 19.89 -10.09
C LYS A 279 9.50 19.97 -9.54
N ALA A 280 9.09 19.03 -8.69
CA ALA A 280 7.78 19.05 -8.03
C ALA A 280 7.58 20.34 -7.22
N ARG A 281 8.59 20.75 -6.44
CA ARG A 281 8.59 21.99 -5.68
C ARG A 281 8.29 23.22 -6.55
N SER A 282 8.80 23.26 -7.77
CA SER A 282 8.61 24.43 -8.67
C SER A 282 7.18 24.59 -9.18
N VAL A 283 6.37 23.53 -9.12
CA VAL A 283 4.97 23.50 -9.55
C VAL A 283 4.01 23.14 -8.41
N ALA A 284 4.45 23.26 -7.16
CA ALA A 284 3.60 23.03 -5.98
C ALA A 284 2.34 23.89 -6.02
N GLU A 285 1.22 23.35 -5.55
CA GLU A 285 -0.10 24.00 -5.62
C GLU A 285 -0.19 25.24 -4.73
N ASN A 286 0.58 25.28 -3.65
CA ASN A 286 0.60 26.36 -2.68
C ASN A 286 1.92 26.40 -1.88
N ASP A 287 2.09 27.44 -1.05
CA ASP A 287 3.33 27.61 -0.28
C ASP A 287 3.52 26.58 0.83
N GLN A 288 2.44 26.02 1.41
CA GLN A 288 2.52 24.97 2.43
C GLN A 288 3.09 23.68 1.82
N GLN A 289 2.57 23.25 0.67
CA GLN A 289 3.09 22.10 -0.05
C GLN A 289 4.54 22.30 -0.49
N ARG A 290 4.85 23.51 -1.00
CA ARG A 290 6.23 23.87 -1.36
C ARG A 290 7.18 23.72 -0.18
N ALA A 291 6.79 24.25 0.99
CA ALA A 291 7.58 24.16 2.22
C ALA A 291 7.76 22.70 2.69
N ALA A 292 6.73 21.86 2.60
CA ALA A 292 6.84 20.45 2.92
C ALA A 292 7.84 19.73 1.99
N ILE A 293 7.75 19.94 0.67
CA ILE A 293 8.69 19.36 -0.29
C ILE A 293 10.13 19.86 -0.03
N GLU A 294 10.32 21.15 0.32
CA GLU A 294 11.64 21.70 0.67
C GLU A 294 12.25 21.00 1.89
N LYS A 295 11.46 20.72 2.92
CA LYS A 295 11.90 20.00 4.12
C LYS A 295 12.22 18.53 3.81
N LEU A 296 11.43 17.87 2.97
CA LEU A 296 11.73 16.50 2.50
C LEU A 296 13.07 16.46 1.74
N ILE A 297 13.33 17.43 0.87
CA ILE A 297 14.63 17.56 0.17
C ILE A 297 15.76 17.77 1.17
N ALA A 298 15.58 18.62 2.19
CA ALA A 298 16.56 18.85 3.23
C ALA A 298 16.87 17.59 4.05
N TYR A 299 15.86 16.81 4.37
CA TYR A 299 16.02 15.49 4.99
C TYR A 299 16.83 14.54 4.11
N TYR A 300 16.46 14.33 2.86
CA TYR A 300 17.19 13.43 1.97
C TYR A 300 18.64 13.84 1.72
N ASN A 301 18.92 15.14 1.72
CA ASN A 301 20.30 15.62 1.56
C ASN A 301 21.17 15.38 2.79
N SER A 302 20.61 15.43 4.01
CA SER A 302 21.37 15.33 5.25
C SER A 302 21.27 13.97 5.93
N GLY A 303 20.15 13.26 5.77
CA GLY A 303 19.81 12.07 6.56
C GLY A 303 19.45 12.36 8.01
N ASP A 304 19.23 13.62 8.37
CA ASP A 304 18.94 14.08 9.72
C ASP A 304 17.47 13.83 10.09
N LEU A 305 17.21 13.04 11.12
CA LEU A 305 15.88 12.67 11.55
C LEU A 305 15.08 13.84 12.18
N GLU A 306 15.75 14.86 12.74
CA GLU A 306 15.06 16.08 13.16
C GLU A 306 14.43 16.79 11.97
N LYS A 307 15.11 16.80 10.81
CA LYS A 307 14.54 17.35 9.57
C LYS A 307 13.42 16.48 9.00
N PHE A 308 13.45 15.18 9.27
CA PHE A 308 12.32 14.31 8.93
C PHE A 308 11.08 14.64 9.76
N ASP A 309 11.24 14.90 11.05
CA ASP A 309 10.16 15.37 11.90
C ASP A 309 9.64 16.75 11.46
N GLU A 310 10.53 17.67 11.08
CA GLU A 310 10.14 18.96 10.49
C GLU A 310 9.33 18.80 9.20
N TYR A 311 9.74 17.85 8.33
CA TYR A 311 8.99 17.50 7.13
C TYR A 311 7.59 16.98 7.48
N ASN A 312 7.50 16.02 8.39
CA ASN A 312 6.23 15.43 8.81
C ASN A 312 5.26 16.49 9.35
N ILE A 313 5.73 17.42 10.17
CA ILE A 313 4.95 18.54 10.71
C ILE A 313 4.43 19.43 9.57
N ALA A 314 5.30 19.80 8.63
CA ALA A 314 4.92 20.64 7.50
C ALA A 314 3.96 19.93 6.55
N TRP A 315 4.16 18.62 6.33
CA TRP A 315 3.29 17.80 5.51
C TRP A 315 1.88 17.65 6.10
N VAL A 316 1.77 17.41 7.41
CA VAL A 316 0.48 17.37 8.13
C VAL A 316 -0.24 18.72 8.05
N ALA A 317 0.48 19.83 8.16
CA ALA A 317 -0.09 21.18 8.08
C ALA A 317 -0.65 21.55 6.69
N ASP A 318 -0.20 20.88 5.63
CA ASP A 318 -0.76 21.06 4.29
C ASP A 318 -2.06 20.28 4.11
N THR A 319 -3.17 20.91 4.45
CA THR A 319 -4.52 20.35 4.33
C THR A 319 -5.25 20.77 3.06
N LYS A 320 -4.67 21.68 2.25
CA LYS A 320 -5.34 22.34 1.13
C LYS A 320 -4.94 21.77 -0.23
N SER A 321 -3.78 21.16 -0.35
CA SER A 321 -3.31 20.56 -1.61
C SER A 321 -4.22 19.41 -2.02
N ARG A 322 -4.52 19.35 -3.32
CA ARG A 322 -5.27 18.24 -3.91
C ARG A 322 -4.36 17.06 -4.22
N VAL A 323 -3.14 17.32 -4.70
CA VAL A 323 -2.12 16.30 -4.95
C VAL A 323 -1.28 16.12 -3.69
N ASP A 324 -1.00 14.87 -3.32
CA ASP A 324 -0.18 14.56 -2.16
C ASP A 324 0.77 13.39 -2.45
N THR A 325 1.79 13.23 -1.62
CA THR A 325 2.76 12.15 -1.71
C THR A 325 3.21 11.68 -0.34
N VAL A 326 3.36 10.37 -0.20
CA VAL A 326 4.22 9.74 0.82
C VAL A 326 5.51 9.37 0.11
N ASN A 327 6.66 9.73 0.66
CA ASN A 327 7.95 9.41 0.07
C ASN A 327 9.02 9.42 1.17
N GLY A 328 9.57 8.27 1.50
CA GLY A 328 10.53 8.17 2.60
C GLY A 328 10.79 6.77 3.08
N PHE A 329 11.51 6.68 4.19
CA PHE A 329 11.70 5.49 4.99
C PHE A 329 10.62 5.50 6.09
N ILE A 330 9.55 4.75 5.93
CA ILE A 330 8.29 4.94 6.66
C ILE A 330 7.95 3.75 7.55
N GLU A 331 7.62 2.60 6.94
CA GLU A 331 7.10 1.45 7.67
C GLU A 331 8.22 0.56 8.19
N VAL A 332 8.07 0.11 9.43
CA VAL A 332 9.11 -0.63 10.16
C VAL A 332 8.82 -2.13 10.29
N TYR A 333 7.82 -2.63 9.56
CA TYR A 333 7.39 -4.02 9.68
C TYR A 333 8.45 -5.04 9.26
N ASP A 334 9.31 -4.70 8.32
CA ASP A 334 10.39 -5.57 7.85
C ASP A 334 11.59 -5.62 8.80
N ASP A 335 11.68 -4.73 9.77
CA ASP A 335 12.66 -4.81 10.86
C ASP A 335 12.08 -5.56 12.07
N ALA A 336 12.75 -6.61 12.52
CA ALA A 336 12.31 -7.37 13.68
C ALA A 336 12.32 -6.58 14.99
N LEU A 337 13.11 -5.50 15.06
CA LEU A 337 13.17 -4.58 16.20
C LEU A 337 12.25 -3.36 16.03
N GLY A 338 11.60 -3.21 14.87
CA GLY A 338 10.70 -2.09 14.59
C GLY A 338 11.37 -0.72 14.57
N MET A 339 12.63 -0.63 14.13
CA MET A 339 13.41 0.60 14.12
C MET A 339 13.70 1.13 12.71
N ARG A 340 13.92 0.26 11.73
CA ARG A 340 14.31 0.62 10.35
C ARG A 340 13.10 0.78 9.47
N GLY A 341 12.99 1.96 8.85
CA GLY A 341 11.96 2.22 7.86
C GLY A 341 12.28 1.59 6.51
N THR A 342 11.36 0.81 5.98
CA THR A 342 11.41 0.40 4.57
C THR A 342 11.04 1.59 3.70
N TRP A 343 11.73 1.75 2.58
CA TRP A 343 11.46 2.84 1.66
C TRP A 343 10.18 2.61 0.87
N GLU A 344 9.36 3.65 0.77
CA GLU A 344 8.14 3.65 -0.05
C GLU A 344 7.89 5.00 -0.71
N GLY A 345 7.14 4.97 -1.80
CA GLY A 345 6.66 6.15 -2.50
C GLY A 345 5.24 5.95 -3.01
N ILE A 346 4.33 6.84 -2.57
CA ILE A 346 2.94 6.86 -3.00
C ILE A 346 2.62 8.24 -3.54
N VAL A 347 1.96 8.32 -4.69
CA VAL A 347 1.45 9.59 -5.23
C VAL A 347 -0.04 9.47 -5.44
N SER A 348 -0.78 10.45 -4.98
CA SER A 348 -2.23 10.45 -5.02
C SER A 348 -2.79 11.86 -5.20
N PHE A 349 -4.08 11.93 -5.45
CA PHE A 349 -4.83 13.17 -5.36
C PHE A 349 -6.21 12.94 -4.72
N VAL A 350 -6.76 13.98 -4.09
CA VAL A 350 -8.04 13.90 -3.39
C VAL A 350 -9.17 13.63 -4.37
N ASP A 351 -9.96 12.58 -4.10
CA ASP A 351 -11.25 12.33 -4.72
C ASP A 351 -12.28 13.28 -4.10
N ALA A 352 -12.68 14.30 -4.85
CA ALA A 352 -13.54 15.35 -4.34
C ALA A 352 -14.97 14.86 -4.02
N GLU A 353 -15.48 13.91 -4.80
CA GLU A 353 -16.85 13.41 -4.59
C GLU A 353 -16.92 12.45 -3.40
N ALA A 354 -15.98 11.50 -3.31
CA ALA A 354 -15.91 10.63 -2.15
C ALA A 354 -15.58 11.38 -0.86
N SER A 355 -14.74 12.41 -0.93
CA SER A 355 -14.39 13.24 0.23
C SER A 355 -15.57 14.08 0.74
N LYS A 356 -16.56 14.43 -0.10
CA LYS A 356 -17.80 15.08 0.37
C LYS A 356 -18.60 14.18 1.32
N ARG A 357 -18.67 12.87 1.06
CA ARG A 357 -19.34 11.92 1.93
C ARG A 357 -18.67 11.86 3.29
N ILE A 358 -17.34 11.75 3.32
CA ILE A 358 -16.57 11.79 4.57
C ILE A 358 -16.76 13.12 5.31
N ALA A 359 -16.75 14.25 4.60
CA ALA A 359 -16.97 15.55 5.22
C ALA A 359 -18.36 15.62 5.87
N ALA A 360 -19.42 15.14 5.22
CA ALA A 360 -20.75 15.09 5.78
C ALA A 360 -20.85 14.25 7.07
N ILE A 361 -20.13 13.13 7.13
CA ILE A 361 -20.04 12.31 8.36
C ILE A 361 -19.26 13.08 9.44
N SER A 362 -18.10 13.64 9.09
CA SER A 362 -17.24 14.38 10.01
C SER A 362 -17.92 15.60 10.65
N GLU A 363 -18.70 16.35 9.86
CA GLU A 363 -19.50 17.47 10.35
C GLU A 363 -20.54 17.05 11.39
N GLN A 364 -20.93 15.79 11.41
CA GLN A 364 -21.88 15.22 12.37
C GLN A 364 -21.18 14.42 13.49
N ALA A 365 -19.87 14.43 13.59
CA ALA A 365 -19.13 13.58 14.53
C ALA A 365 -19.60 13.76 15.98
N GLN A 366 -19.87 15.00 16.43
CA GLN A 366 -20.40 15.27 17.76
C GLN A 366 -21.82 14.71 17.93
N TRP A 367 -22.68 14.80 16.89
CA TRP A 367 -24.02 14.21 16.94
C TRP A 367 -23.95 12.70 17.11
N PHE A 368 -23.09 12.01 16.39
CA PHE A 368 -22.89 10.57 16.52
C PHE A 368 -22.37 10.20 17.92
N GLU A 369 -21.41 10.98 18.47
CA GLU A 369 -20.92 10.74 19.84
C GLU A 369 -22.03 10.90 20.89
N ASP A 370 -22.80 12.00 20.81
CA ASP A 370 -23.87 12.30 21.77
C ASP A 370 -24.99 11.27 21.74
N ASN A 371 -25.28 10.68 20.58
CA ASN A 371 -26.33 9.66 20.39
C ASN A 371 -25.80 8.22 20.47
N SER A 372 -24.50 8.02 20.70
CA SER A 372 -23.91 6.68 20.83
C SER A 372 -24.41 5.95 22.09
N PRO A 373 -24.38 4.61 22.13
CA PRO A 373 -24.78 3.84 23.31
C PRO A 373 -23.72 3.86 24.43
N LEU A 374 -22.65 4.65 24.28
CA LEU A 374 -21.63 4.78 25.30
C LEU A 374 -22.18 5.38 26.59
N LEU A 375 -21.65 4.94 27.73
CA LEU A 375 -21.96 5.56 29.03
C LEU A 375 -21.56 7.05 29.02
N PRO A 376 -22.32 7.93 29.70
CA PRO A 376 -22.04 9.36 29.69
C PRO A 376 -20.60 9.74 30.11
N ALA A 377 -19.99 8.98 31.03
CA ALA A 377 -18.61 9.20 31.47
C ALA A 377 -17.57 8.89 30.38
N HIS A 378 -17.95 8.03 29.41
CA HIS A 378 -17.08 7.60 28.32
C HIS A 378 -17.28 8.38 27.02
N LYS A 379 -18.26 9.29 26.95
CA LYS A 379 -18.48 10.15 25.79
C LYS A 379 -17.54 11.33 25.81
N ARG A 380 -16.99 11.69 24.65
CA ARG A 380 -16.21 12.90 24.47
C ARG A 380 -17.14 14.13 24.45
N LYS A 381 -16.73 15.17 25.15
CA LYS A 381 -17.47 16.45 25.16
C LYS A 381 -17.28 17.25 23.88
N ASP A 382 -16.08 17.16 23.31
CA ASP A 382 -15.67 17.84 22.09
C ASP A 382 -15.02 16.81 21.17
N VAL A 383 -15.78 16.29 20.21
CA VAL A 383 -15.27 15.42 19.17
C VAL A 383 -14.65 16.28 18.09
N VAL A 384 -13.33 16.28 18.02
CA VAL A 384 -12.63 16.80 16.85
C VAL A 384 -12.62 15.67 15.84
N GLY A 385 -13.43 15.80 14.79
CA GLY A 385 -13.49 14.81 13.72
C GLY A 385 -12.10 14.60 13.11
N ILE A 386 -11.75 13.33 12.88
CA ILE A 386 -10.56 12.99 12.10
C ILE A 386 -10.83 13.46 10.67
N THR A 387 -9.93 14.30 10.13
CA THR A 387 -9.99 14.71 8.72
C THR A 387 -9.51 13.53 7.87
N ALA A 388 -10.39 12.58 7.61
CA ALA A 388 -10.14 11.55 6.62
C ALA A 388 -10.49 12.09 5.23
N LYS A 389 -9.71 11.72 4.22
CA LYS A 389 -9.97 12.03 2.82
C LYS A 389 -9.95 10.73 2.01
N VAL A 390 -10.81 10.62 1.02
CA VAL A 390 -10.63 9.59 0.00
C VAL A 390 -9.67 10.12 -1.06
N ILE A 391 -8.70 9.30 -1.41
CA ILE A 391 -7.71 9.64 -2.43
C ILE A 391 -7.78 8.66 -3.60
N THR A 392 -7.41 9.16 -4.76
CA THR A 392 -7.12 8.36 -5.95
C THR A 392 -5.62 8.19 -6.05
N VAL A 393 -5.15 6.97 -5.91
CA VAL A 393 -3.73 6.59 -6.06
C VAL A 393 -3.34 6.60 -7.52
N VAL A 394 -2.20 7.20 -7.84
CA VAL A 394 -1.60 7.23 -9.18
C VAL A 394 -0.49 6.19 -9.31
N VAL A 395 0.33 6.05 -8.28
CA VAL A 395 1.44 5.09 -8.23
C VAL A 395 1.77 4.74 -6.79
N GLU A 396 2.18 3.50 -6.61
CA GLU A 396 2.78 2.98 -5.40
C GLU A 396 4.08 2.27 -5.74
N THR A 397 5.09 2.45 -4.91
CA THR A 397 6.41 1.85 -5.11
C THR A 397 7.02 1.49 -3.76
N GLY A 398 8.02 0.60 -3.79
CA GLY A 398 8.69 0.19 -2.58
C GLY A 398 7.84 -0.71 -1.72
N ASP A 399 7.73 -0.44 -0.43
CA ASP A 399 7.05 -1.33 0.51
C ASP A 399 5.55 -1.42 0.29
N SER A 400 4.90 -0.34 -0.11
CA SER A 400 3.47 -0.32 -0.42
C SER A 400 3.07 -1.09 -1.69
N ALA A 401 4.01 -1.37 -2.61
CA ALA A 401 3.69 -1.92 -3.92
C ALA A 401 3.20 -3.37 -3.95
N PRO A 402 3.76 -4.34 -3.19
CA PRO A 402 3.32 -5.74 -3.32
C PRO A 402 1.95 -5.99 -2.67
N SER A 403 1.66 -5.28 -1.58
CA SER A 403 0.44 -5.45 -0.80
C SER A 403 -0.10 -4.06 -0.48
N THR A 404 -0.81 -3.51 -1.44
CA THR A 404 -1.34 -2.14 -1.37
C THR A 404 -2.28 -1.97 -0.19
N PRO A 405 -2.03 -1.01 0.70
CA PRO A 405 -2.95 -0.71 1.80
C PRO A 405 -4.27 -0.14 1.27
N ILE A 406 -5.34 -0.32 2.01
CA ILE A 406 -6.64 0.30 1.72
C ILE A 406 -6.81 1.65 2.44
N GLY A 407 -6.01 1.89 3.47
CA GLY A 407 -5.95 3.12 4.24
C GLY A 407 -4.54 3.43 4.72
N ILE A 408 -4.23 4.70 4.95
CA ILE A 408 -2.94 5.19 5.45
C ILE A 408 -3.21 6.24 6.51
N ASN A 409 -2.49 6.14 7.65
CA ASN A 409 -2.53 7.13 8.72
C ASN A 409 -1.11 7.49 9.14
N LEU A 410 -0.60 8.61 8.68
CA LEU A 410 0.77 9.06 8.88
C LEU A 410 0.83 10.49 9.47
N PRO A 411 1.94 10.86 10.14
CA PRO A 411 3.19 10.12 10.36
C PRO A 411 3.08 9.08 11.48
N ASN A 412 4.04 8.13 11.51
CA ASN A 412 4.12 7.12 12.58
C ASN A 412 4.67 7.66 13.91
N SER A 413 5.12 8.90 13.97
CA SER A 413 5.62 9.57 15.18
C SER A 413 4.49 9.95 16.14
N ASN A 414 4.40 9.28 17.28
CA ASN A 414 3.33 9.50 18.27
C ASN A 414 3.26 10.93 18.80
N TRP A 415 4.42 11.57 19.06
CA TRP A 415 4.41 12.93 19.57
C TRP A 415 3.94 13.96 18.51
N ILE A 416 4.30 13.75 17.23
CA ILE A 416 3.80 14.60 16.13
C ILE A 416 2.29 14.43 15.99
N ARG A 417 1.79 13.19 16.01
CA ARG A 417 0.35 12.91 15.96
C ARG A 417 -0.41 13.61 17.09
N ALA A 418 0.15 13.55 18.31
CA ALA A 418 -0.48 14.16 19.49
C ALA A 418 -0.48 15.68 19.47
N THR A 419 0.55 16.33 18.90
CA THR A 419 0.74 17.79 18.96
C THR A 419 0.39 18.52 17.67
N HIS A 420 0.55 17.88 16.51
CA HIS A 420 0.34 18.46 15.18
C HIS A 420 -0.74 17.75 14.36
N GLY A 421 -1.19 16.56 14.80
CA GLY A 421 -2.17 15.74 14.10
C GLY A 421 -1.56 14.75 13.11
N SER A 422 -2.41 14.16 12.30
CA SER A 422 -2.07 13.18 11.27
C SER A 422 -2.93 13.37 10.03
N LYS A 423 -2.49 12.81 8.91
CA LYS A 423 -3.32 12.64 7.72
C LYS A 423 -3.81 11.18 7.66
N SER A 424 -5.13 11.00 7.71
CA SER A 424 -5.81 9.73 7.42
C SER A 424 -6.40 9.78 6.03
N VAL A 425 -6.11 8.77 5.21
CA VAL A 425 -6.63 8.69 3.84
C VAL A 425 -7.07 7.28 3.50
N ASN A 426 -8.21 7.17 2.82
CA ASN A 426 -8.71 5.92 2.23
C ASN A 426 -8.37 5.89 0.75
N LEU A 427 -7.81 4.78 0.27
CA LEU A 427 -7.36 4.61 -1.11
C LEU A 427 -8.53 4.09 -1.97
N GLY A 428 -9.42 4.99 -2.36
CA GLY A 428 -10.71 4.66 -2.95
C GLY A 428 -10.66 3.82 -4.24
N ASN A 429 -9.73 4.11 -5.14
CA ASN A 429 -9.56 3.34 -6.36
C ASN A 429 -8.89 1.97 -6.15
N ILE A 430 -8.11 1.81 -5.10
CA ILE A 430 -7.55 0.52 -4.70
C ILE A 430 -8.66 -0.37 -4.13
N VAL A 431 -9.48 0.17 -3.23
CA VAL A 431 -10.67 -0.53 -2.71
C VAL A 431 -11.57 -0.96 -3.86
N ALA A 432 -11.84 -0.08 -4.83
CA ALA A 432 -12.64 -0.40 -6.02
C ALA A 432 -12.02 -1.54 -6.85
N ALA A 433 -10.69 -1.58 -7.01
CA ALA A 433 -10.02 -2.67 -7.71
C ALA A 433 -10.19 -4.03 -7.00
N TYR A 434 -10.09 -4.06 -5.68
CA TYR A 434 -10.37 -5.27 -4.89
C TYR A 434 -11.84 -5.70 -4.99
N GLU A 435 -12.79 -4.76 -4.92
CA GLU A 435 -14.21 -5.03 -5.09
C GLU A 435 -14.50 -5.66 -6.47
N HIS A 436 -13.97 -5.06 -7.54
CA HIS A 436 -14.13 -5.58 -8.90
C HIS A 436 -13.46 -6.93 -9.12
N ALA A 437 -12.28 -7.16 -8.54
CA ALA A 437 -11.60 -8.44 -8.62
C ALA A 437 -12.37 -9.57 -7.92
N ASN A 438 -13.11 -9.21 -6.87
CA ASN A 438 -13.96 -10.14 -6.12
C ASN A 438 -15.36 -10.27 -6.72
N ALA A 439 -15.80 -9.34 -7.56
CA ALA A 439 -17.09 -9.43 -8.23
C ALA A 439 -17.12 -10.67 -9.16
N GLY A 440 -18.11 -11.53 -8.95
CA GLY A 440 -18.27 -12.75 -9.75
C GLY A 440 -17.27 -13.86 -9.46
N ASN A 441 -16.52 -13.79 -8.34
CA ASN A 441 -15.60 -14.86 -7.91
C ASN A 441 -16.31 -16.07 -7.25
N GLY A 442 -17.64 -16.08 -7.22
CA GLY A 442 -18.46 -17.15 -6.66
C GLY A 442 -18.78 -16.99 -5.16
N VAL A 443 -18.15 -16.03 -4.46
CA VAL A 443 -18.36 -15.86 -3.00
C VAL A 443 -19.81 -15.55 -2.66
N LEU A 444 -20.50 -14.70 -3.43
CA LEU A 444 -21.90 -14.40 -3.19
C LEU A 444 -22.80 -15.61 -3.53
N GLU A 445 -22.45 -16.37 -4.55
CA GLU A 445 -23.12 -17.61 -4.93
C GLU A 445 -22.99 -18.68 -3.85
N GLU A 446 -21.83 -18.80 -3.26
CA GLU A 446 -21.50 -19.84 -2.28
C GLU A 446 -22.00 -19.49 -0.89
N PHE A 447 -21.82 -18.24 -0.43
CA PHE A 447 -22.01 -17.86 0.97
C PHE A 447 -23.29 -17.08 1.27
N CYS A 448 -24.03 -16.55 0.27
CA CYS A 448 -25.36 -15.97 0.52
C CYS A 448 -26.40 -17.06 0.72
N TRP A 449 -27.28 -16.84 1.70
CA TRP A 449 -28.36 -17.78 1.99
C TRP A 449 -29.38 -17.89 0.86
N ASP A 450 -29.83 -16.77 0.30
CA ASP A 450 -30.84 -16.74 -0.73
C ASP A 450 -30.58 -15.65 -1.79
N GLN A 451 -31.49 -15.59 -2.76
CA GLN A 451 -31.38 -14.65 -3.85
C GLN A 451 -31.66 -13.19 -3.43
N ALA A 452 -32.42 -12.97 -2.35
CA ALA A 452 -32.71 -11.63 -1.85
C ALA A 452 -31.47 -11.02 -1.17
N GLU A 453 -30.77 -11.78 -0.33
CA GLU A 453 -29.48 -11.39 0.25
C GLU A 453 -28.46 -11.08 -0.86
N ARG A 454 -28.38 -11.97 -1.87
CA ARG A 454 -27.47 -11.78 -2.99
C ARG A 454 -27.80 -10.52 -3.80
N ALA A 455 -29.07 -10.26 -4.10
CA ALA A 455 -29.50 -9.06 -4.82
C ALA A 455 -29.14 -7.80 -4.03
N ARG A 456 -29.39 -7.77 -2.71
CA ARG A 456 -29.01 -6.67 -1.83
C ARG A 456 -27.50 -6.45 -1.82
N ALA A 457 -26.70 -7.52 -1.74
CA ALA A 457 -25.23 -7.43 -1.81
C ALA A 457 -24.75 -6.86 -3.14
N LEU A 458 -25.34 -7.24 -4.27
CA LEU A 458 -24.98 -6.73 -5.60
C LEU A 458 -25.38 -5.26 -5.78
N GLU A 459 -26.53 -4.84 -5.27
CA GLU A 459 -27.05 -3.48 -5.43
C GLU A 459 -26.39 -2.49 -4.46
N HIS A 460 -26.18 -2.87 -3.22
CA HIS A 460 -25.80 -1.96 -2.14
C HIS A 460 -24.42 -2.24 -1.55
N GLY A 461 -23.86 -3.44 -1.73
CA GLY A 461 -22.66 -3.90 -1.01
C GLY A 461 -21.43 -3.01 -1.19
N ALA A 462 -21.20 -2.49 -2.39
CA ALA A 462 -20.05 -1.60 -2.65
C ALA A 462 -20.15 -0.27 -1.86
N LEU A 463 -21.36 0.33 -1.80
CA LEU A 463 -21.57 1.54 -1.01
C LEU A 463 -21.59 1.23 0.50
N ALA A 464 -22.16 0.10 0.89
CA ALA A 464 -22.21 -0.36 2.28
C ALA A 464 -20.80 -0.49 2.86
N HIS A 465 -19.91 -1.17 2.16
CA HIS A 465 -18.52 -1.31 2.58
C HIS A 465 -17.78 0.03 2.67
N LYS A 466 -17.93 0.90 1.65
CA LYS A 466 -17.32 2.26 1.68
C LYS A 466 -17.82 3.08 2.86
N LEU A 467 -19.12 3.05 3.12
CA LEU A 467 -19.72 3.79 4.21
C LEU A 467 -19.29 3.24 5.58
N HIS A 468 -19.18 1.92 5.71
CA HIS A 468 -18.65 1.29 6.93
C HIS A 468 -17.21 1.77 7.19
N VAL A 469 -16.32 1.70 6.19
CA VAL A 469 -14.93 2.18 6.33
C VAL A 469 -14.90 3.66 6.67
N ASP A 470 -15.67 4.50 5.97
CA ASP A 470 -15.73 5.94 6.27
C ASP A 470 -16.18 6.21 7.73
N MET A 471 -17.19 5.51 8.22
CA MET A 471 -17.67 5.65 9.60
C MET A 471 -16.69 5.07 10.63
N HIS A 472 -16.07 3.93 10.34
CA HIS A 472 -15.03 3.32 11.17
C HIS A 472 -13.88 4.31 11.43
N GLU A 473 -13.36 4.93 10.35
CA GLU A 473 -12.23 5.86 10.45
C GLU A 473 -12.63 7.19 11.09
N VAL A 474 -13.75 7.78 10.65
CA VAL A 474 -14.10 9.17 10.99
C VAL A 474 -14.75 9.31 12.35
N ILE A 475 -15.70 8.43 12.67
CA ILE A 475 -16.45 8.47 13.94
C ILE A 475 -16.10 7.30 14.85
N GLY A 476 -15.72 6.14 14.31
CA GLY A 476 -15.30 4.98 15.08
C GLY A 476 -14.09 5.30 15.95
N HIS A 477 -12.95 5.54 15.34
CA HIS A 477 -11.72 5.89 16.08
C HIS A 477 -11.80 7.24 16.82
N ALA A 478 -12.66 8.17 16.38
CA ALA A 478 -12.83 9.45 17.06
C ALA A 478 -13.70 9.37 18.32
N SER A 479 -14.54 8.33 18.47
CA SER A 479 -15.51 8.20 19.57
C SER A 479 -14.85 7.79 20.90
N GLY A 480 -15.55 8.06 21.98
CA GLY A 480 -15.21 7.60 23.32
C GLY A 480 -13.96 8.22 23.94
N GLN A 481 -13.89 8.16 25.25
CA GLN A 481 -12.72 8.58 26.04
C GLN A 481 -12.42 7.55 27.12
N ILE A 482 -11.16 7.49 27.50
CA ILE A 482 -10.69 6.65 28.61
C ILE A 482 -10.84 7.43 29.90
N GLU A 483 -11.26 6.76 30.98
CA GLU A 483 -11.32 7.37 32.30
C GLU A 483 -9.94 7.80 32.78
N ALA A 484 -9.90 8.95 33.46
CA ALA A 484 -8.67 9.51 33.98
C ALA A 484 -7.99 8.54 34.96
N GLY A 485 -6.69 8.31 34.76
CA GLY A 485 -5.88 7.46 35.65
C GLY A 485 -5.90 5.97 35.35
N ILE A 486 -6.64 5.51 34.33
CA ILE A 486 -6.68 4.08 33.93
C ILE A 486 -5.42 3.68 33.14
N GLY A 487 -4.79 4.61 32.44
CA GLY A 487 -3.68 4.32 31.54
C GLY A 487 -4.13 4.10 30.09
N THR A 488 -3.18 3.83 29.20
CA THR A 488 -3.47 3.56 27.78
C THR A 488 -4.02 2.16 27.56
N PRO A 489 -4.74 1.90 26.46
CA PRO A 489 -5.17 0.54 26.10
C PRO A 489 -3.99 -0.45 26.01
N ALA A 490 -2.84 -0.02 25.47
CA ALA A 490 -1.66 -0.88 25.39
C ALA A 490 -1.14 -1.30 26.79
N GLU A 491 -1.17 -0.40 27.78
CA GLU A 491 -0.75 -0.69 29.15
C GLU A 491 -1.74 -1.58 29.90
N THR A 492 -3.03 -1.43 29.63
CA THR A 492 -4.10 -2.11 30.37
C THR A 492 -4.56 -3.41 29.73
N LEU A 493 -4.59 -3.49 28.40
CA LEU A 493 -5.11 -4.60 27.62
C LEU A 493 -4.01 -5.44 26.94
N GLY A 494 -2.78 -4.93 26.89
CA GLY A 494 -1.65 -5.62 26.30
C GLY A 494 -1.90 -6.04 24.84
N SER A 495 -1.70 -7.32 24.52
CA SER A 495 -1.87 -7.86 23.16
C SER A 495 -3.31 -7.82 22.61
N TYR A 496 -4.31 -7.52 23.45
CA TYR A 496 -5.71 -7.37 23.03
C TYR A 496 -6.09 -5.94 22.64
N ALA A 497 -5.24 -4.96 22.95
CA ALA A 497 -5.54 -3.53 22.80
C ALA A 497 -5.94 -3.19 21.35
N SER A 498 -5.15 -3.62 20.37
CA SER A 498 -5.42 -3.36 18.96
C SER A 498 -6.74 -3.98 18.49
N ALA A 499 -6.95 -5.28 18.76
CA ALA A 499 -8.17 -5.95 18.33
C ALA A 499 -9.44 -5.36 18.98
N LEU A 500 -9.36 -4.87 20.22
CA LEU A 500 -10.49 -4.23 20.90
C LEU A 500 -10.73 -2.80 20.42
N GLU A 501 -9.69 -2.06 20.04
CA GLU A 501 -9.84 -0.75 19.41
C GLU A 501 -10.54 -0.86 18.06
N GLU A 502 -10.11 -1.82 17.21
CA GLU A 502 -10.77 -2.12 15.93
C GLU A 502 -12.23 -2.57 16.14
N ALA A 503 -12.49 -3.40 17.18
CA ALA A 503 -13.86 -3.81 17.51
C ALA A 503 -14.73 -2.63 17.94
N ARG A 504 -14.17 -1.66 18.65
CA ARG A 504 -14.87 -0.45 19.06
C ARG A 504 -15.23 0.43 17.85
N ALA A 505 -14.30 0.61 16.94
CA ALA A 505 -14.50 1.39 15.72
C ALA A 505 -15.55 0.74 14.80
N ASP A 506 -15.46 -0.59 14.58
CA ASP A 506 -16.47 -1.35 13.83
C ASP A 506 -17.85 -1.28 14.48
N LEU A 507 -17.94 -1.42 15.81
CA LEU A 507 -19.22 -1.36 16.53
C LEU A 507 -19.90 0.00 16.40
N VAL A 508 -19.16 1.10 16.41
CA VAL A 508 -19.72 2.43 16.16
C VAL A 508 -20.26 2.53 14.73
N ALA A 509 -19.50 2.06 13.74
CA ALA A 509 -19.95 2.05 12.36
C ALA A 509 -21.22 1.19 12.18
N LEU A 510 -21.23 -0.03 12.72
CA LEU A 510 -22.37 -0.94 12.64
C LEU A 510 -23.60 -0.41 13.39
N TYR A 511 -23.43 0.22 14.57
CA TYR A 511 -24.53 0.79 15.32
C TYR A 511 -25.32 1.82 14.51
N TYR A 512 -24.63 2.61 13.70
CA TYR A 512 -25.26 3.64 12.87
C TYR A 512 -25.57 3.20 11.43
N ALA A 513 -25.17 1.99 11.00
CA ALA A 513 -25.31 1.55 9.61
C ALA A 513 -26.75 1.63 9.06
N ILE A 514 -27.76 1.41 9.92
CA ILE A 514 -29.19 1.52 9.57
C ILE A 514 -29.86 2.78 10.13
N ASP A 515 -29.09 3.72 10.70
CA ASP A 515 -29.67 4.93 11.28
C ASP A 515 -30.20 5.84 10.16
N PRO A 516 -31.46 6.33 10.25
CA PRO A 516 -32.03 7.28 9.28
C PRO A 516 -31.19 8.54 9.07
N ARG A 517 -30.35 8.91 10.04
CA ARG A 517 -29.45 10.05 9.95
C ARG A 517 -28.53 9.97 8.74
N LEU A 518 -28.06 8.78 8.36
CA LEU A 518 -27.21 8.60 7.19
C LEU A 518 -27.92 8.95 5.88
N VAL A 519 -29.25 8.71 5.84
CA VAL A 519 -30.08 9.12 4.70
C VAL A 519 -30.33 10.63 4.73
N GLU A 520 -30.61 11.20 5.91
CA GLU A 520 -30.85 12.64 6.09
C GLU A 520 -29.66 13.50 5.67
N ILE A 521 -28.45 13.09 6.01
CA ILE A 521 -27.21 13.80 5.61
C ILE A 521 -26.73 13.44 4.19
N GLY A 522 -27.49 12.61 3.48
CA GLY A 522 -27.27 12.29 2.06
C GLY A 522 -26.09 11.36 1.76
N VAL A 523 -25.59 10.60 2.76
CA VAL A 523 -24.46 9.66 2.56
C VAL A 523 -24.92 8.25 2.19
N ALA A 524 -26.17 7.91 2.47
CA ALA A 524 -26.82 6.67 2.05
C ALA A 524 -28.16 6.97 1.34
N PRO A 525 -28.52 6.26 0.24
CA PRO A 525 -29.80 6.43 -0.43
C PRO A 525 -30.97 5.84 0.36
N SER A 526 -30.72 4.82 1.19
CA SER A 526 -31.72 4.14 2.02
C SER A 526 -31.03 3.30 3.10
N ILE A 527 -31.81 2.79 4.05
CA ILE A 527 -31.33 1.87 5.10
C ILE A 527 -30.91 0.50 4.56
N GLU A 528 -31.31 0.14 3.32
CA GLU A 528 -30.89 -1.12 2.69
C GLU A 528 -29.38 -1.23 2.51
N VAL A 529 -28.68 -0.09 2.42
CA VAL A 529 -27.20 -0.03 2.46
C VAL A 529 -26.68 -0.62 3.78
N GLY A 530 -27.25 -0.23 4.92
CA GLY A 530 -26.84 -0.75 6.23
C GLY A 530 -27.19 -2.23 6.42
N LYS A 531 -28.32 -2.69 5.87
CA LYS A 531 -28.66 -4.13 5.89
C LYS A 531 -27.67 -4.95 5.06
N ALA A 532 -27.26 -4.43 3.89
CA ALA A 532 -26.22 -5.06 3.07
C ALA A 532 -24.88 -5.17 3.82
N GLU A 533 -24.54 -4.16 4.64
CA GLU A 533 -23.35 -4.21 5.48
C GLU A 533 -23.45 -5.27 6.57
N TYR A 534 -24.58 -5.39 7.25
CA TYR A 534 -24.75 -6.41 8.27
C TYR A 534 -24.60 -7.83 7.69
N ASP A 535 -25.25 -8.11 6.54
CA ASP A 535 -25.12 -9.39 5.86
C ASP A 535 -23.65 -9.67 5.49
N ALA A 536 -22.97 -8.68 4.92
CA ALA A 536 -21.56 -8.80 4.51
C ALA A 536 -20.62 -8.99 5.71
N TYR A 537 -20.83 -8.23 6.79
CA TYR A 537 -20.01 -8.29 7.99
C TYR A 537 -20.09 -9.67 8.66
N VAL A 538 -21.31 -10.18 8.88
CA VAL A 538 -21.53 -11.48 9.52
C VAL A 538 -21.01 -12.61 8.65
N ARG A 539 -21.30 -12.60 7.36
CA ARG A 539 -20.81 -13.58 6.38
C ARG A 539 -19.29 -13.61 6.35
N ASN A 540 -18.63 -12.45 6.28
CA ASN A 540 -17.17 -12.38 6.31
C ASN A 540 -16.60 -12.88 7.64
N ALA A 541 -17.14 -12.41 8.76
CA ALA A 541 -16.64 -12.70 10.10
C ALA A 541 -16.73 -14.18 10.49
N LEU A 542 -17.81 -14.85 10.12
CA LEU A 542 -18.13 -16.21 10.57
C LEU A 542 -17.81 -17.30 9.53
N LEU A 543 -17.58 -16.93 8.26
CA LEU A 543 -17.37 -17.87 7.17
C LEU A 543 -16.14 -17.48 6.31
N VAL A 544 -16.21 -16.41 5.51
CA VAL A 544 -15.27 -16.12 4.43
C VAL A 544 -13.84 -15.92 4.92
N GLN A 545 -13.64 -15.13 5.98
CA GLN A 545 -12.29 -14.89 6.50
C GLN A 545 -11.61 -16.15 7.06
N LEU A 546 -12.38 -17.16 7.49
CA LEU A 546 -11.84 -18.39 8.05
C LEU A 546 -11.10 -19.25 7.00
N ALA A 547 -11.38 -19.06 5.71
CA ALA A 547 -10.65 -19.70 4.63
C ALA A 547 -9.14 -19.34 4.60
N ARG A 548 -8.75 -18.24 5.28
CA ARG A 548 -7.36 -17.80 5.40
C ARG A 548 -6.61 -18.43 6.58
N VAL A 549 -7.29 -19.22 7.39
CA VAL A 549 -6.73 -19.79 8.62
C VAL A 549 -6.68 -21.31 8.49
N GLU A 550 -5.52 -21.90 8.77
CA GLU A 550 -5.40 -23.37 8.83
C GLU A 550 -6.27 -23.94 9.96
N LEU A 551 -6.80 -25.14 9.75
CA LEU A 551 -7.61 -25.81 10.77
C LEU A 551 -6.83 -25.97 12.09
N GLY A 552 -7.39 -25.40 13.15
CA GLY A 552 -6.75 -25.36 14.47
C GLY A 552 -5.83 -24.16 14.69
N GLY A 553 -5.62 -23.32 13.67
CA GLY A 553 -4.87 -22.08 13.77
C GLY A 553 -5.60 -21.00 14.55
N GLN A 554 -4.85 -19.97 14.98
CA GLN A 554 -5.38 -18.80 15.69
C GLN A 554 -5.62 -17.65 14.71
N LEU A 555 -6.64 -16.83 15.00
CA LEU A 555 -6.81 -15.53 14.34
C LEU A 555 -5.85 -14.54 15.01
N GLU A 556 -4.78 -14.16 14.31
CA GLU A 556 -3.74 -13.28 14.87
C GLU A 556 -3.91 -11.82 14.43
N GLU A 557 -4.42 -11.59 13.22
CA GLU A 557 -4.61 -10.27 12.64
C GLU A 557 -5.79 -9.54 13.34
N SER A 558 -5.58 -8.27 13.74
CA SER A 558 -6.48 -7.50 14.60
C SER A 558 -7.88 -7.32 14.02
N HIS A 559 -8.02 -7.04 12.72
CA HIS A 559 -9.31 -6.87 12.07
C HIS A 559 -10.07 -8.21 11.93
N MET A 560 -9.39 -9.33 11.69
CA MET A 560 -10.02 -10.64 11.68
C MET A 560 -10.49 -11.05 13.07
N ARG A 561 -9.71 -10.74 14.11
CA ARG A 561 -10.06 -11.00 15.52
C ARG A 561 -11.27 -10.18 15.95
N ASN A 562 -11.27 -8.89 15.63
CA ASN A 562 -12.37 -8.00 15.97
C ASN A 562 -13.68 -8.46 15.33
N ARG A 563 -13.69 -8.72 14.01
CA ARG A 563 -14.87 -9.19 13.29
C ARG A 563 -15.42 -10.48 13.87
N ALA A 564 -14.53 -11.44 14.14
CA ALA A 564 -14.93 -12.70 14.78
C ALA A 564 -15.51 -12.46 16.18
N LEU A 565 -14.93 -11.56 16.97
CA LEU A 565 -15.43 -11.20 18.30
C LEU A 565 -16.84 -10.60 18.22
N VAL A 566 -17.02 -9.58 17.41
CA VAL A 566 -18.30 -8.85 17.28
C VAL A 566 -19.41 -9.76 16.76
N ALA A 567 -19.17 -10.47 15.65
CA ALA A 567 -20.18 -11.34 15.06
C ALA A 567 -20.53 -12.54 15.94
N ARG A 568 -19.55 -13.16 16.61
CA ARG A 568 -19.82 -14.24 17.57
C ARG A 568 -20.60 -13.75 18.77
N TRP A 569 -20.24 -12.60 19.31
CA TRP A 569 -20.97 -12.01 20.42
C TRP A 569 -22.43 -11.75 20.03
N ALA A 570 -22.67 -11.13 18.88
CA ALA A 570 -24.01 -10.88 18.36
C ALA A 570 -24.80 -12.19 18.14
N TYR A 571 -24.16 -13.22 17.56
CA TYR A 571 -24.78 -14.54 17.38
C TYR A 571 -25.14 -15.20 18.72
N GLU A 572 -24.26 -15.15 19.72
CA GLU A 572 -24.47 -15.83 20.99
C GLU A 572 -25.48 -15.10 21.86
N HIS A 573 -25.44 -13.79 21.95
CA HIS A 573 -26.31 -12.98 22.81
C HIS A 573 -27.63 -12.59 22.14
N GLY A 574 -27.70 -12.54 20.82
CA GLY A 574 -28.90 -12.28 20.05
C GLY A 574 -29.81 -13.49 19.82
N LYS A 575 -29.49 -14.67 20.41
CA LYS A 575 -30.29 -15.91 20.24
C LYS A 575 -31.72 -15.79 20.67
N ALA A 576 -32.01 -15.07 21.77
CA ALA A 576 -33.36 -14.91 22.30
C ALA A 576 -34.26 -14.16 21.31
N ASP A 577 -33.69 -13.23 20.57
CA ASP A 577 -34.38 -12.38 19.59
C ASP A 577 -34.18 -12.87 18.15
N ASN A 578 -33.49 -14.01 17.99
CA ASN A 578 -33.15 -14.63 16.70
C ASN A 578 -32.47 -13.67 15.71
N VAL A 579 -31.58 -12.82 16.21
CA VAL A 579 -30.88 -11.77 15.42
C VAL A 579 -30.06 -12.39 14.30
N ILE A 580 -29.27 -13.43 14.61
CA ILE A 580 -28.47 -14.19 13.64
C ILE A 580 -28.86 -15.65 13.77
N GLU A 581 -29.35 -16.24 12.68
CA GLU A 581 -29.74 -17.64 12.62
C GLU A 581 -28.71 -18.47 11.86
N LYS A 582 -28.30 -19.59 12.46
CA LYS A 582 -27.50 -20.60 11.76
C LYS A 582 -28.45 -21.52 10.98
N ARG A 583 -28.36 -21.51 9.66
CA ARG A 583 -29.12 -22.34 8.73
C ARG A 583 -28.20 -23.34 8.01
N VAL A 584 -28.77 -24.44 7.59
CA VAL A 584 -28.06 -25.46 6.81
C VAL A 584 -28.83 -25.74 5.52
N ARG A 585 -28.12 -25.73 4.38
CA ARG A 585 -28.65 -26.11 3.06
C ARG A 585 -27.62 -26.97 2.37
N ASP A 586 -28.03 -28.14 1.90
CA ASP A 586 -27.17 -29.11 1.18
C ASP A 586 -25.91 -29.55 1.96
N GLY A 587 -25.97 -29.52 3.29
CA GLY A 587 -24.86 -29.85 4.18
C GLY A 587 -23.94 -28.69 4.54
N GLU A 588 -24.10 -27.53 3.87
CA GLU A 588 -23.31 -26.33 4.11
C GLU A 588 -24.00 -25.40 5.14
N THR A 589 -23.18 -24.69 5.90
CA THR A 589 -23.64 -23.78 6.98
C THR A 589 -23.68 -22.33 6.49
N TYR A 590 -24.77 -21.65 6.84
CA TYR A 590 -24.97 -20.22 6.59
C TYR A 590 -25.32 -19.51 7.90
N PHE A 591 -24.97 -18.23 7.99
CA PHE A 591 -25.41 -17.34 9.05
C PHE A 591 -26.25 -16.21 8.43
N VAL A 592 -27.51 -16.16 8.81
CA VAL A 592 -28.50 -15.27 8.21
C VAL A 592 -28.96 -14.27 9.27
N ILE A 593 -28.97 -12.99 8.92
CA ILE A 593 -29.54 -11.94 9.76
C ILE A 593 -31.04 -11.88 9.50
N ASN A 594 -31.82 -11.89 10.56
CA ASN A 594 -33.27 -11.70 10.50
C ASN A 594 -33.61 -10.24 10.77
N ASP A 595 -34.58 -9.70 10.01
CA ASP A 595 -35.10 -8.33 10.15
C ASP A 595 -35.85 -8.12 11.49
#